data_679f56fc1003cc2831e6420b599a0e43
#
_entry.id   679f56fc1003cc2831e6420b599a0e43
#
_cell.length_a   1.000
_cell.length_b   1.000
_cell.length_c   1.000
_cell.angle_alpha   90.00
_cell.angle_beta   90.00
_cell.angle_gamma   90.00
#
_symmetry.space_group_name_H-M   'P 1'
#
loop_
_entity.id
_entity.type
_entity.pdbx_description
1 polymer ?
#
loop_
_entity_poly.entity_id
_entity_poly.type
_entity_poly.pdbx_seq_one_letter_code
_entity_poly.pdbx_strand_id
1 'polypeptide(L)'
;MIERHVTFNVIPGKEKDFETLFKDAYRIAMSKQPGFVSAALLKEHDKEAVYQMVIRFQSLETAAAWRDSADHKVLSPNIKALYKESTVQAYEVIV
;
A
#
# COMPACT_ATOMS: atom_id res chain seq x y z
N MET A 1 -12.99 -11.82 -2.67
CA MET A 1 -11.75 -11.24 -2.13
C MET A 1 -11.05 -10.45 -3.21
N ILE A 2 -10.65 -9.25 -2.88
CA ILE A 2 -9.96 -8.33 -3.81
C ILE A 2 -8.49 -8.25 -3.40
N GLU A 3 -7.60 -8.35 -4.39
CA GLU A 3 -6.17 -8.09 -4.21
C GLU A 3 -5.78 -6.89 -5.06
N ARG A 4 -5.09 -5.93 -4.42
CA ARG A 4 -4.61 -4.73 -5.11
C ARG A 4 -3.09 -4.73 -5.10
N HIS A 5 -2.54 -4.42 -6.27
CA HIS A 5 -1.10 -4.25 -6.44
C HIS A 5 -0.83 -2.77 -6.72
N VAL A 6 -0.10 -2.14 -5.84
CA VAL A 6 0.28 -0.73 -6.01
C VAL A 6 1.79 -0.69 -6.20
N THR A 7 2.22 -0.31 -7.38
CA THR A 7 3.64 -0.18 -7.70
C THR A 7 4.09 1.25 -7.44
N PHE A 8 5.20 1.42 -6.73
CA PHE A 8 5.76 2.72 -6.40
C PHE A 8 7.17 2.86 -6.96
N ASN A 9 7.44 3.98 -7.61
CA ASN A 9 8.79 4.42 -7.90
C ASN A 9 9.19 5.43 -6.84
N VAL A 10 9.92 4.96 -5.84
CA VAL A 10 10.30 5.76 -4.68
C VAL A 10 11.42 6.73 -5.08
N ILE A 11 11.42 7.93 -4.50
CA ILE A 11 12.46 8.92 -4.73
C ILE A 11 13.79 8.36 -4.22
N PRO A 12 14.87 8.36 -5.04
CA PRO A 12 16.17 7.88 -4.59
C PRO A 12 16.62 8.60 -3.31
N GLY A 13 17.06 7.81 -2.32
CA GLY A 13 17.41 8.30 -1.01
C GLY A 13 16.27 8.26 0.01
N LYS A 14 15.04 8.00 -0.43
CA LYS A 14 13.87 7.92 0.45
C LYS A 14 13.37 6.50 0.70
N GLU A 15 14.10 5.50 0.25
CA GLU A 15 13.69 4.10 0.34
C GLU A 15 13.47 3.67 1.79
N LYS A 16 14.38 4.03 2.68
CA LYS A 16 14.27 3.65 4.08
C LYS A 16 13.09 4.32 4.77
N ASP A 17 12.87 5.59 4.47
CA ASP A 17 11.70 6.32 4.98
C ASP A 17 10.40 5.70 4.50
N PHE A 18 10.37 5.27 3.25
CA PHE A 18 9.20 4.62 2.66
C PHE A 18 8.90 3.29 3.36
N GLU A 19 9.91 2.47 3.55
CA GLU A 19 9.76 1.18 4.25
C GLU A 19 9.29 1.37 5.69
N THR A 20 9.87 2.33 6.39
CA THR A 20 9.51 2.64 7.77
C THR A 20 8.08 3.14 7.89
N LEU A 21 7.68 4.04 7.01
CA LEU A 21 6.31 4.57 7.02
C LEU A 21 5.29 3.46 6.76
N PHE A 22 5.56 2.58 5.81
CA PHE A 22 4.68 1.45 5.55
C PHE A 22 4.60 0.52 6.76
N LYS A 23 5.75 0.12 7.28
CA LYS A 23 5.84 -0.85 8.36
C LYS A 23 5.21 -0.34 9.65
N ASP A 24 5.54 0.89 10.04
CA ASP A 24 5.22 1.40 11.37
C ASP A 24 3.90 2.16 11.45
N ALA A 25 3.36 2.62 10.34
CA ALA A 25 2.14 3.43 10.33
C ALA A 25 1.09 2.93 9.34
N TYR A 26 1.45 2.84 8.07
CA TYR A 26 0.47 2.58 7.00
C TYR A 26 -0.16 1.20 7.11
N ARG A 27 0.64 0.17 7.25
CA ARG A 27 0.17 -1.22 7.38
C ARG A 27 -0.65 -1.41 8.66
N ILE A 28 -0.22 -0.79 9.75
CA ILE A 28 -0.90 -0.91 11.05
C ILE A 28 -2.29 -0.27 10.94
N ALA A 29 -2.40 0.93 10.40
CA ALA A 29 -3.69 1.60 10.23
C ALA A 29 -4.63 0.79 9.32
N MET A 30 -4.09 0.26 8.22
CA MET A 30 -4.84 -0.57 7.29
C MET A 30 -5.36 -1.85 7.96
N SER A 31 -4.53 -2.48 8.79
CA SER A 31 -4.87 -3.73 9.46
C SER A 31 -6.04 -3.62 10.43
N LYS A 32 -6.37 -2.41 10.86
CA LYS A 32 -7.50 -2.14 11.76
C LYS A 32 -8.82 -1.97 11.02
N GLN A 33 -8.79 -1.93 9.70
CA GLN A 33 -10.00 -1.69 8.91
C GLN A 33 -10.83 -2.95 8.75
N PRO A 34 -12.17 -2.82 8.75
CA PRO A 34 -13.04 -3.97 8.46
C PRO A 34 -12.70 -4.60 7.12
N GLY A 35 -12.68 -5.92 7.07
CA GLY A 35 -12.42 -6.66 5.85
C GLY A 35 -10.94 -6.78 5.46
N PHE A 36 -10.04 -6.22 6.23
CA PHE A 36 -8.61 -6.40 5.97
C PHE A 36 -8.22 -7.88 6.07
N VAL A 37 -7.44 -8.35 5.10
CA VAL A 37 -6.94 -9.72 5.08
C VAL A 37 -5.43 -9.76 5.23
N SER A 38 -4.70 -9.03 4.38
CA SER A 38 -3.25 -9.03 4.42
C SER A 38 -2.67 -7.82 3.69
N ALA A 39 -1.44 -7.48 4.03
CA ALA A 39 -0.67 -6.46 3.33
C ALA A 39 0.80 -6.83 3.38
N ALA A 40 1.47 -6.69 2.24
CA ALA A 40 2.90 -6.92 2.13
C ALA A 40 3.52 -5.80 1.31
N LEU A 41 4.76 -5.45 1.63
CA LEU A 41 5.55 -4.55 0.83
C LEU A 41 6.71 -5.35 0.25
N LEU A 42 6.82 -5.35 -1.07
CA LEU A 42 7.85 -6.06 -1.81
C LEU A 42 8.78 -5.05 -2.46
N LYS A 43 10.07 -5.34 -2.43
CA LYS A 43 11.06 -4.59 -3.18
C LYS A 43 11.48 -5.42 -4.37
N GLU A 44 11.49 -4.83 -5.56
CA GLU A 44 11.91 -5.57 -6.74
C GLU A 44 13.39 -5.93 -6.62
N HIS A 45 13.69 -7.21 -6.80
CA HIS A 45 15.07 -7.68 -6.78
C HIS A 45 15.87 -6.99 -7.89
N ASP A 46 17.09 -6.60 -7.61
CA ASP A 46 17.99 -5.87 -8.54
C ASP A 46 17.59 -4.42 -8.82
N LYS A 47 16.57 -3.89 -8.14
CA LYS A 47 16.20 -2.46 -8.26
C LYS A 47 16.09 -1.85 -6.88
N GLU A 48 16.62 -0.64 -6.72
CA GLU A 48 16.71 -0.03 -5.40
C GLU A 48 15.46 0.71 -4.98
N ALA A 49 14.72 1.27 -5.92
CA ALA A 49 13.64 2.20 -5.61
C ALA A 49 12.27 1.77 -6.13
N VAL A 50 12.15 0.53 -6.60
CA VAL A 50 10.87 0.01 -7.11
C VAL A 50 10.26 -0.94 -6.08
N TYR A 51 9.08 -0.56 -5.58
CA TYR A 51 8.37 -1.33 -4.57
C TYR A 51 6.98 -1.68 -5.07
N GLN A 52 6.44 -2.76 -4.53
CA GLN A 52 5.05 -3.14 -4.76
C GLN A 52 4.38 -3.43 -3.42
N MET A 53 3.25 -2.77 -3.19
CA MET A 53 2.39 -3.07 -2.06
C MET A 53 1.31 -4.03 -2.55
N VAL A 54 1.19 -5.18 -1.89
CA VAL A 54 0.17 -6.17 -2.21
C VAL A 54 -0.79 -6.24 -1.05
N ILE A 55 -2.04 -5.85 -1.30
CA ILE A 55 -3.06 -5.74 -0.25
C ILE A 55 -4.26 -6.60 -0.59
N ARG A 56 -4.81 -7.28 0.41
CA ARG A 56 -6.05 -8.05 0.26
C ARG A 56 -7.11 -7.54 1.21
N PHE A 57 -8.31 -7.37 0.68
CA PHE A 57 -9.54 -7.08 1.44
C PHE A 57 -10.61 -8.08 1.04
N GLN A 58 -11.58 -8.29 1.93
CA GLN A 58 -12.66 -9.25 1.68
C GLN A 58 -13.55 -8.87 0.51
N SER A 59 -13.70 -7.56 0.23
CA SER A 59 -14.59 -7.07 -0.82
C SER A 59 -14.11 -5.74 -1.37
N LEU A 60 -14.70 -5.35 -2.50
CA LEU A 60 -14.48 -4.01 -3.08
C LEU A 60 -14.91 -2.92 -2.10
N GLU A 61 -16.03 -3.13 -1.40
CA GLU A 61 -16.55 -2.15 -0.45
C GLU A 61 -15.58 -1.92 0.70
N THR A 62 -14.99 -2.97 1.26
CA THR A 62 -14.04 -2.84 2.37
C THR A 62 -12.74 -2.22 1.89
N ALA A 63 -12.26 -2.54 0.69
CA ALA A 63 -11.09 -1.90 0.10
C ALA A 63 -11.34 -0.41 -0.13
N ALA A 64 -12.52 -0.03 -0.62
CA ALA A 64 -12.90 1.37 -0.82
C ALA A 64 -13.01 2.09 0.52
N ALA A 65 -13.57 1.44 1.54
CA ALA A 65 -13.68 2.04 2.88
C ALA A 65 -12.31 2.38 3.47
N TRP A 66 -11.30 1.54 3.24
CA TRP A 66 -9.93 1.87 3.65
C TRP A 66 -9.44 3.15 2.96
N ARG A 67 -9.61 3.25 1.64
CA ARG A 67 -9.19 4.43 0.88
C ARG A 67 -9.89 5.71 1.36
N ASP A 68 -11.16 5.59 1.79
CA ASP A 68 -11.96 6.72 2.25
C ASP A 68 -11.81 6.98 3.75
N SER A 69 -11.05 6.14 4.46
CA SER A 69 -10.89 6.27 5.91
C SER A 69 -10.11 7.51 6.31
N ALA A 70 -10.36 7.98 7.52
CA ALA A 70 -9.63 9.11 8.08
C ALA A 70 -8.13 8.82 8.16
N ASP A 71 -7.75 7.59 8.54
CA ASP A 71 -6.36 7.18 8.64
C ASP A 71 -5.66 7.26 7.29
N HIS A 72 -6.30 6.78 6.22
CA HIS A 72 -5.72 6.85 4.88
C HIS A 72 -5.52 8.32 4.46
N LYS A 73 -6.50 9.17 4.75
CA LYS A 73 -6.42 10.59 4.41
C LYS A 73 -5.26 11.29 5.12
N VAL A 74 -4.99 10.90 6.36
CA VAL A 74 -3.86 11.45 7.14
C VAL A 74 -2.52 10.95 6.59
N LEU A 75 -2.42 9.67 6.27
CA LEU A 75 -1.16 9.05 5.86
C LEU A 75 -0.83 9.28 4.38
N SER A 76 -1.83 9.49 3.53
CA SER A 76 -1.64 9.62 2.10
C SER A 76 -0.67 10.74 1.70
N PRO A 77 -0.76 11.97 2.25
CA PRO A 77 0.22 12.99 1.90
C PRO A 77 1.65 12.60 2.28
N ASN A 78 1.82 11.90 3.40
CA ASN A 78 3.14 11.50 3.89
C ASN A 78 3.79 10.49 2.95
N ILE A 79 3.02 9.50 2.48
CA ILE A 79 3.57 8.51 1.56
C ILE A 79 3.80 9.11 0.17
N LYS A 80 2.92 10.02 -0.28
CA LYS A 80 3.07 10.69 -1.58
C LYS A 80 4.34 11.51 -1.68
N ALA A 81 4.82 12.05 -0.56
CA ALA A 81 6.06 12.82 -0.53
C ALA A 81 7.30 11.95 -0.81
N LEU A 82 7.18 10.63 -0.75
CA LEU A 82 8.30 9.70 -0.84
C LEU A 82 8.42 9.00 -2.20
N TYR A 83 7.45 9.13 -3.09
CA TYR A 83 7.52 8.47 -4.39
C TYR A 83 7.25 9.46 -5.53
N LYS A 84 7.78 9.12 -6.72
CA LYS A 84 7.61 9.94 -7.93
C LYS A 84 6.30 9.63 -8.64
N GLU A 85 5.97 8.35 -8.74
CA GLU A 85 4.77 7.88 -9.40
C GLU A 85 4.33 6.55 -8.83
N SER A 86 3.04 6.25 -8.98
CA SER A 86 2.48 4.98 -8.58
C SER A 86 1.44 4.54 -9.59
N THR A 87 1.26 3.22 -9.69
CA THR A 87 0.20 2.62 -10.49
C THR A 87 -0.53 1.59 -9.66
N VAL A 88 -1.82 1.43 -9.92
CA VAL A 88 -2.68 0.51 -9.16
C VAL A 88 -3.33 -0.47 -10.12
N GLN A 89 -3.31 -1.75 -9.76
CA GLN A 89 -4.08 -2.78 -10.43
C GLN A 89 -4.87 -3.55 -9.38
N ALA A 90 -6.12 -3.89 -9.71
CA ALA A 90 -6.99 -4.62 -8.81
C ALA A 90 -7.40 -5.95 -9.45
N TYR A 91 -7.43 -6.98 -8.64
CA TYR A 91 -7.71 -8.35 -9.08
C TYR A 91 -8.75 -8.99 -8.19
N GLU A 92 -9.60 -9.82 -8.77
CA GLU A 92 -10.40 -10.75 -7.99
C GLU A 92 -9.58 -12.01 -7.74
N VAL A 93 -9.54 -12.44 -6.49
CA VAL A 93 -8.81 -13.66 -6.13
C VAL A 93 -9.72 -14.85 -6.46
N ILE A 94 -9.26 -15.68 -7.38
CA ILE A 94 -10.03 -16.85 -7.84
C ILE A 94 -9.70 -18.08 -7.01
N VAL A 95 -8.42 -18.26 -6.72
CA VAL A 95 -7.96 -19.38 -5.88
C VAL A 95 -6.87 -18.95 -4.93
#